data_ffecf11a48b1d358820f22472e92005b
#
_entry.id   ffecf11a48b1d358820f22472e92005b
#
_cell.length_a   1.000
_cell.length_b   1.000
_cell.length_c   1.000
_cell.angle_alpha   90.00
_cell.angle_beta   90.00
_cell.angle_gamma   90.00
#
_symmetry.space_group_name_H-M   'P 1'
#
loop_
_entity.id
_entity.type
_entity.pdbx_description
1 polymer ?
#
loop_
_entity_poly.entity_id
_entity_poly.type
_entity_poly.pdbx_seq_one_letter_code
_entity_poly.pdbx_strand_id
1 'polypeptide(L)'
;MKIAVLLTCFNRCQKTLKALDSLYKAAEVFNEKNSMKLNLEVFLTDDGCTDNTSSNVKKAFPDKNITIVEADGNAFWAGGMRLAWNKALEYHNRIDFYLLINDDAQFLQTAFDEMFKTHNYALATYKKGGVYTGFIADEKDTNKIIYGAKYHKKAFLSKTYNMMPKNMPQECMFTNANFLVVDKHVVDEIGQLSIGYKHRDADWDYGIRALKAGFPVLTTYGVCGVSVNDHDSYKQEAEKGSQDESQGPQTISEQAPARIS
;
A
#
# COMPACT_ATOMS: atom_id res chain seq x y z
N MET A 1 -19.86 11.08 0.36
CA MET A 1 -19.11 9.85 0.62
C MET A 1 -17.81 10.19 1.30
N LYS A 2 -17.56 9.65 2.49
CA LYS A 2 -16.33 9.89 3.25
C LYS A 2 -15.41 8.70 3.20
N ILE A 3 -14.13 8.95 2.86
CA ILE A 3 -13.11 7.93 2.76
C ILE A 3 -11.99 8.27 3.75
N ALA A 4 -11.73 7.38 4.71
CA ALA A 4 -10.53 7.44 5.54
C ALA A 4 -9.35 6.89 4.73
N VAL A 5 -8.40 7.75 4.41
CA VAL A 5 -7.16 7.36 3.73
C VAL A 5 -6.10 7.08 4.78
N LEU A 6 -5.56 5.87 4.77
CA LEU A 6 -4.60 5.38 5.74
C LEU A 6 -3.24 5.18 5.06
N LEU A 7 -2.21 5.80 5.60
CA LEU A 7 -0.83 5.59 5.13
C LEU A 7 0.17 5.77 6.26
N THR A 8 1.37 5.22 6.07
CA THR A 8 2.51 5.40 6.96
C THR A 8 3.74 5.79 6.15
N CYS A 9 4.61 6.61 6.73
CA CYS A 9 5.85 7.04 6.10
C CYS A 9 7.02 6.97 7.07
N PHE A 10 8.22 6.77 6.53
CA PHE A 10 9.49 6.85 7.25
C PHE A 10 10.55 7.44 6.32
N ASN A 11 10.94 8.72 6.55
CA ASN A 11 11.97 9.44 5.79
C ASN A 11 11.77 9.40 4.25
N ARG A 12 10.53 9.65 3.79
CA ARG A 12 10.13 9.60 2.37
C ARG A 12 9.29 10.82 1.97
N CYS A 13 9.65 12.01 2.48
CA CYS A 13 8.89 13.25 2.33
C CYS A 13 8.42 13.50 0.88
N GLN A 14 9.33 13.47 -0.10
CA GLN A 14 8.98 13.77 -1.50
C GLN A 14 8.05 12.72 -2.12
N LYS A 15 8.20 11.44 -1.76
CA LYS A 15 7.30 10.37 -2.22
C LYS A 15 5.91 10.57 -1.61
N THR A 16 5.83 10.78 -0.30
CA THR A 16 4.58 11.05 0.43
C THR A 16 3.81 12.25 -0.14
N LEU A 17 4.51 13.36 -0.42
CA LEU A 17 3.90 14.54 -1.03
C LEU A 17 3.32 14.23 -2.42
N LYS A 18 4.05 13.51 -3.28
CA LYS A 18 3.58 13.12 -4.61
C LYS A 18 2.39 12.16 -4.54
N ALA A 19 2.41 11.20 -3.62
CA ALA A 19 1.31 10.26 -3.42
C ALA A 19 0.02 10.99 -3.03
N LEU A 20 0.09 11.90 -2.04
CA LEU A 20 -1.05 12.69 -1.61
C LEU A 20 -1.55 13.65 -2.69
N ASP A 21 -0.65 14.33 -3.40
CA ASP A 21 -1.02 15.24 -4.50
C ASP A 21 -1.78 14.50 -5.60
N SER A 22 -1.27 13.35 -6.05
CA SER A 22 -1.94 12.53 -7.06
C SER A 22 -3.30 12.00 -6.59
N LEU A 23 -3.41 11.61 -5.31
CA LEU A 23 -4.66 11.15 -4.72
C LEU A 23 -5.72 12.25 -4.67
N TYR A 24 -5.36 13.46 -4.23
CA TYR A 24 -6.27 14.59 -4.19
C TYR A 24 -6.72 15.00 -5.61
N LYS A 25 -5.81 15.02 -6.58
CA LYS A 25 -6.16 15.27 -7.99
C LYS A 25 -7.13 14.23 -8.54
N ALA A 26 -6.94 12.95 -8.22
CA ALA A 26 -7.89 11.91 -8.60
C ALA A 26 -9.27 12.11 -7.99
N ALA A 27 -9.34 12.52 -6.71
CA ALA A 27 -10.60 12.82 -6.04
C ALA A 27 -11.29 14.06 -6.61
N GLU A 28 -10.53 15.10 -6.96
CA GLU A 28 -11.04 16.32 -7.61
C GLU A 28 -11.67 15.98 -8.98
N VAL A 29 -10.96 15.22 -9.82
CA VAL A 29 -11.47 14.78 -11.13
C VAL A 29 -12.73 13.91 -10.98
N PHE A 30 -12.79 13.02 -9.99
CA PHE A 30 -13.99 12.25 -9.69
C PHE A 30 -15.14 13.18 -9.28
N ASN A 31 -14.86 14.14 -8.40
CA ASN A 31 -15.84 15.09 -7.89
C ASN A 31 -16.40 16.03 -8.98
N GLU A 32 -15.61 16.37 -9.99
CA GLU A 32 -16.07 17.16 -11.13
C GLU A 32 -17.07 16.39 -11.99
N LYS A 33 -16.84 15.13 -12.22
CA LYS A 33 -17.62 14.26 -13.13
C LYS A 33 -18.89 13.68 -12.50
N ASN A 34 -18.94 13.56 -11.18
CA ASN A 34 -20.00 12.86 -10.48
C ASN A 34 -20.83 13.77 -9.57
N SER A 35 -22.13 13.49 -9.43
CA SER A 35 -23.00 14.17 -8.45
C SER A 35 -22.60 13.81 -7.01
N MET A 36 -22.20 12.57 -6.76
CA MET A 36 -21.65 12.13 -5.49
C MET A 36 -20.26 12.73 -5.29
N LYS A 37 -20.05 13.40 -4.15
CA LYS A 37 -18.79 14.04 -3.83
C LYS A 37 -18.01 13.21 -2.82
N LEU A 38 -16.72 13.02 -3.07
CA LEU A 38 -15.77 12.38 -2.15
C LEU A 38 -15.21 13.43 -1.19
N ASN A 39 -15.16 13.06 0.07
CA ASN A 39 -14.45 13.78 1.11
C ASN A 39 -13.38 12.83 1.67
N LEU A 40 -12.11 13.15 1.43
CA LEU A 40 -10.98 12.38 1.93
C LEU A 40 -10.57 12.91 3.30
N GLU A 41 -10.51 12.02 4.29
CA GLU A 41 -9.93 12.27 5.61
C GLU A 41 -8.66 11.43 5.71
N VAL A 42 -7.48 12.07 5.67
CA VAL A 42 -6.18 11.40 5.65
C VAL A 42 -5.67 11.20 7.07
N PHE A 43 -5.26 9.99 7.38
CA PHE A 43 -4.60 9.62 8.61
C PHE A 43 -3.20 9.09 8.25
N LEU A 44 -2.20 9.94 8.50
CA LEU A 44 -0.80 9.66 8.17
C LEU A 44 -0.03 9.34 9.44
N THR A 45 0.50 8.13 9.54
CA THR A 45 1.48 7.81 10.57
C THR A 45 2.87 8.26 10.12
N ASP A 46 3.43 9.20 10.87
CA ASP A 46 4.85 9.58 10.81
C ASP A 46 5.62 8.65 11.74
N ASP A 47 6.31 7.64 11.17
CA ASP A 47 7.04 6.64 11.94
C ASP A 47 8.46 7.13 12.29
N GLY A 48 8.54 8.30 12.94
CA GLY A 48 9.81 8.88 13.40
C GLY A 48 10.62 9.53 12.27
N CYS A 49 9.97 10.21 11.33
CA CYS A 49 10.66 10.91 10.24
C CYS A 49 11.56 12.05 10.75
N THR A 50 12.76 12.12 10.21
CA THR A 50 13.74 13.20 10.47
C THR A 50 13.87 14.16 9.28
N ASP A 51 13.20 13.91 8.16
CA ASP A 51 13.24 14.67 6.92
C ASP A 51 12.14 15.75 6.82
N ASN A 52 11.50 16.09 7.93
CA ASN A 52 10.40 17.04 8.03
C ASN A 52 9.14 16.65 7.22
N THR A 53 8.88 15.35 6.99
CA THR A 53 7.72 14.88 6.24
C THR A 53 6.42 15.51 6.77
N SER A 54 6.14 15.39 8.07
CA SER A 54 4.89 15.88 8.69
C SER A 54 4.66 17.37 8.50
N SER A 55 5.69 18.19 8.70
CA SER A 55 5.58 19.64 8.54
C SER A 55 5.40 20.05 7.08
N ASN A 56 6.08 19.37 6.15
CA ASN A 56 5.95 19.62 4.72
C ASN A 56 4.59 19.19 4.18
N VAL A 57 4.02 18.08 4.67
CA VAL A 57 2.65 17.64 4.32
C VAL A 57 1.63 18.68 4.77
N LYS A 58 1.68 19.14 6.02
CA LYS A 58 0.77 20.20 6.52
C LYS A 58 0.90 21.49 5.71
N LYS A 59 2.13 21.87 5.33
CA LYS A 59 2.38 23.08 4.53
C LYS A 59 1.88 22.95 3.08
N ALA A 60 2.03 21.78 2.46
CA ALA A 60 1.61 21.54 1.07
C ALA A 60 0.09 21.42 0.93
N PHE A 61 -0.61 20.96 1.96
CA PHE A 61 -2.04 20.70 1.93
C PHE A 61 -2.80 21.39 3.09
N PRO A 62 -2.75 22.74 3.20
CA PRO A 62 -3.27 23.46 4.36
C PRO A 62 -4.79 23.35 4.50
N ASP A 63 -5.51 23.18 3.40
CA ASP A 63 -6.99 23.11 3.36
C ASP A 63 -7.52 21.67 3.31
N LYS A 64 -6.65 20.66 3.43
CA LYS A 64 -7.05 19.24 3.42
C LYS A 64 -7.13 18.68 4.84
N ASN A 65 -8.07 17.78 5.06
CA ASN A 65 -8.24 17.10 6.35
C ASN A 65 -7.16 16.02 6.52
N ILE A 66 -6.03 16.38 7.15
CA ILE A 66 -4.91 15.48 7.41
C ILE A 66 -4.63 15.42 8.90
N THR A 67 -4.77 14.24 9.48
CA THR A 67 -4.37 13.92 10.86
C THR A 67 -3.03 13.21 10.83
N ILE A 68 -2.02 13.78 11.48
CA ILE A 68 -0.72 13.15 11.69
C ILE A 68 -0.77 12.36 12.99
N VAL A 69 -0.34 11.10 12.93
CA VAL A 69 -0.13 10.20 14.08
C VAL A 69 1.36 9.97 14.21
N GLU A 70 1.95 10.43 15.30
CA GLU A 70 3.39 10.29 15.55
C GLU A 70 3.69 8.91 16.13
N ALA A 71 4.77 8.28 15.65
CA ALA A 71 5.31 7.02 16.14
C ALA A 71 6.83 7.14 16.35
N ASP A 72 7.46 6.13 16.93
CA ASP A 72 8.83 6.16 17.42
C ASP A 72 9.90 5.62 16.46
N GLY A 73 9.54 5.32 15.21
CA GLY A 73 10.41 4.72 14.19
C GLY A 73 10.46 3.20 14.23
N ASN A 74 9.63 2.56 15.05
CA ASN A 74 9.59 1.10 15.22
C ASN A 74 8.24 0.48 14.84
N ALA A 75 7.31 1.29 14.31
CA ALA A 75 5.98 0.80 13.91
C ALA A 75 6.04 -0.08 12.67
N PHE A 76 6.96 0.18 11.77
CA PHE A 76 7.03 -0.44 10.44
C PHE A 76 5.71 -0.28 9.67
N TRP A 77 5.59 -0.91 8.49
CA TRP A 77 4.42 -0.70 7.66
C TRP A 77 3.10 -1.11 8.33
N ALA A 78 2.99 -2.34 8.80
CA ALA A 78 1.72 -2.83 9.37
C ALA A 78 1.38 -2.18 10.72
N GLY A 79 2.38 -1.85 11.53
CA GLY A 79 2.20 -1.11 12.77
C GLY A 79 1.75 0.32 12.53
N GLY A 80 2.43 1.03 11.61
CA GLY A 80 2.06 2.39 11.22
C GLY A 80 0.66 2.46 10.64
N MET A 81 0.30 1.52 9.74
CA MET A 81 -1.07 1.41 9.22
C MET A 81 -2.11 1.20 10.32
N ARG A 82 -1.83 0.36 11.33
CA ARG A 82 -2.73 0.16 12.48
C ARG A 82 -2.90 1.43 13.30
N LEU A 83 -1.83 2.21 13.51
CA LEU A 83 -1.92 3.49 14.21
C LEU A 83 -2.81 4.49 13.47
N ALA A 84 -2.61 4.65 12.15
CA ALA A 84 -3.48 5.44 11.30
C ALA A 84 -4.93 4.96 11.36
N TRP A 85 -5.14 3.63 11.28
CA TRP A 85 -6.46 3.05 11.32
C TRP A 85 -7.15 3.23 12.68
N ASN A 86 -6.43 3.03 13.78
CA ASN A 86 -6.96 3.30 15.13
C ASN A 86 -7.47 4.73 15.24
N LYS A 87 -6.69 5.69 14.70
CA LYS A 87 -7.11 7.09 14.71
C LYS A 87 -8.35 7.32 13.85
N ALA A 88 -8.45 6.69 12.69
CA ALA A 88 -9.62 6.76 11.83
C ALA A 88 -10.87 6.13 12.47
N LEU A 89 -10.72 5.07 13.28
CA LEU A 89 -11.82 4.42 13.98
C LEU A 89 -12.53 5.33 14.99
N GLU A 90 -11.88 6.38 15.51
CA GLU A 90 -12.53 7.41 16.32
C GLU A 90 -13.66 8.13 15.56
N TYR A 91 -13.62 8.11 14.23
CA TYR A 91 -14.58 8.73 13.31
C TYR A 91 -15.42 7.70 12.53
N HIS A 92 -15.36 6.43 12.91
CA HIS A 92 -15.92 5.29 12.16
C HIS A 92 -17.39 5.50 11.72
N ASN A 93 -18.24 6.07 12.56
CA ASN A 93 -19.64 6.35 12.23
C ASN A 93 -19.85 7.35 11.07
N ARG A 94 -18.81 8.08 10.68
CA ARG A 94 -18.83 9.08 9.60
C ARG A 94 -18.09 8.59 8.35
N ILE A 95 -17.48 7.42 8.38
CA ILE A 95 -16.66 6.87 7.30
C ILE A 95 -17.46 5.82 6.55
N ASP A 96 -17.41 5.87 5.23
CA ASP A 96 -18.05 4.91 4.35
C ASP A 96 -17.05 3.86 3.87
N PHE A 97 -15.79 4.26 3.63
CA PHE A 97 -14.71 3.39 3.19
C PHE A 97 -13.39 3.72 3.87
N TYR A 98 -12.55 2.71 4.03
CA TYR A 98 -11.14 2.84 4.38
C TYR A 98 -10.30 2.53 3.14
N LEU A 99 -9.36 3.41 2.82
CA LEU A 99 -8.44 3.28 1.70
C LEU A 99 -7.00 3.23 2.24
N LEU A 100 -6.39 2.05 2.19
CA LEU A 100 -4.98 1.88 2.51
C LEU A 100 -4.15 2.16 1.27
N ILE A 101 -3.14 3.01 1.41
CA ILE A 101 -2.19 3.35 0.34
C ILE A 101 -0.76 3.31 0.85
N ASN A 102 0.19 3.09 -0.05
CA ASN A 102 1.60 3.32 0.24
C ASN A 102 2.01 4.75 -0.14
N ASP A 103 3.03 5.24 0.56
CA ASP A 103 3.58 6.60 0.42
C ASP A 103 4.40 6.82 -0.87
N ASP A 104 4.56 5.79 -1.71
CA ASP A 104 5.31 5.81 -2.97
C ASP A 104 4.47 5.45 -4.21
N ALA A 105 3.17 5.27 -4.05
CA ALA A 105 2.26 5.09 -5.17
C ALA A 105 1.72 6.45 -5.66
N GLN A 106 1.64 6.65 -6.97
CA GLN A 106 0.99 7.79 -7.60
C GLN A 106 -0.30 7.32 -8.28
N PHE A 107 -1.43 7.98 -7.97
CA PHE A 107 -2.75 7.51 -8.38
C PHE A 107 -3.17 8.14 -9.71
N LEU A 108 -3.78 7.32 -10.57
CA LEU A 108 -4.37 7.78 -11.82
C LEU A 108 -5.66 8.56 -11.53
N GLN A 109 -6.00 9.52 -12.38
CA GLN A 109 -7.24 10.29 -12.26
C GLN A 109 -8.51 9.42 -12.28
N THR A 110 -8.42 8.19 -12.78
CA THR A 110 -9.48 7.20 -12.85
C THR A 110 -9.56 6.28 -11.62
N ALA A 111 -8.65 6.42 -10.64
CA ALA A 111 -8.55 5.48 -9.51
C ALA A 111 -9.87 5.34 -8.73
N PHE A 112 -10.56 6.45 -8.47
CA PHE A 112 -11.86 6.40 -7.79
C PHE A 112 -13.00 5.90 -8.69
N ASP A 113 -12.94 6.12 -10.01
CA ASP A 113 -13.88 5.50 -10.95
C ASP A 113 -13.76 3.98 -10.90
N GLU A 114 -12.51 3.46 -10.88
CA GLU A 114 -12.22 2.03 -10.75
C GLU A 114 -12.73 1.45 -9.42
N MET A 115 -12.52 2.18 -8.31
CA MET A 115 -13.05 1.82 -6.99
C MET A 115 -14.56 1.66 -7.02
N PHE A 116 -15.29 2.69 -7.50
CA PHE A 116 -16.75 2.68 -7.47
C PHE A 116 -17.38 1.74 -8.49
N LYS A 117 -16.77 1.54 -9.65
CA LYS A 117 -17.17 0.47 -10.58
C LYS A 117 -17.11 -0.89 -9.90
N THR A 118 -16.01 -1.15 -9.17
CA THR A 118 -15.82 -2.42 -8.46
C THR A 118 -16.81 -2.57 -7.31
N HIS A 119 -17.05 -1.51 -6.54
CA HIS A 119 -18.05 -1.52 -5.48
C HIS A 119 -19.46 -1.78 -6.02
N ASN A 120 -19.85 -1.11 -7.10
CA ASN A 120 -21.15 -1.33 -7.74
C ASN A 120 -21.29 -2.76 -8.28
N TYR A 121 -20.23 -3.33 -8.84
CA TYR A 121 -20.19 -4.74 -9.24
C TYR A 121 -20.39 -5.66 -8.03
N ALA A 122 -19.73 -5.38 -6.90
CA ALA A 122 -19.90 -6.15 -5.66
C ALA A 122 -21.34 -6.12 -5.16
N LEU A 123 -21.97 -4.93 -5.11
CA LEU A 123 -23.37 -4.77 -4.71
C LEU A 123 -24.32 -5.50 -5.67
N ALA A 124 -24.09 -5.41 -6.97
CA ALA A 124 -24.94 -6.09 -7.97
C ALA A 124 -24.82 -7.62 -7.86
N THR A 125 -23.63 -8.15 -7.68
CA THR A 125 -23.32 -9.59 -7.73
C THR A 125 -23.50 -10.28 -6.38
N TYR A 126 -22.95 -9.67 -5.31
CA TYR A 126 -22.88 -10.29 -3.97
C TYR A 126 -23.87 -9.68 -2.97
N LYS A 127 -24.61 -8.63 -3.37
CA LYS A 127 -25.59 -7.87 -2.55
C LYS A 127 -24.98 -7.19 -1.32
N LYS A 128 -23.67 -7.02 -1.30
CA LYS A 128 -22.91 -6.35 -0.23
C LYS A 128 -21.58 -5.80 -0.74
N GLY A 129 -21.03 -4.82 -0.02
CA GLY A 129 -19.67 -4.33 -0.22
C GLY A 129 -18.62 -5.34 0.21
N GLY A 130 -17.34 -5.02 0.00
CA GLY A 130 -16.23 -5.93 0.27
C GLY A 130 -14.88 -5.24 0.36
N VAL A 131 -13.85 -5.98 -0.01
CA VAL A 131 -12.45 -5.52 -0.07
C VAL A 131 -12.02 -5.49 -1.54
N TYR A 132 -11.45 -4.35 -1.97
CA TYR A 132 -11.07 -4.15 -3.38
C TYR A 132 -9.60 -3.76 -3.46
N THR A 133 -8.80 -4.53 -4.20
CA THR A 133 -7.39 -4.24 -4.41
C THR A 133 -7.14 -3.71 -5.82
N GLY A 134 -6.52 -2.54 -5.91
CA GLY A 134 -6.15 -1.91 -7.17
C GLY A 134 -4.87 -2.48 -7.75
N PHE A 135 -4.77 -2.46 -9.09
CA PHE A 135 -3.53 -2.73 -9.78
C PHE A 135 -2.66 -1.47 -9.83
N ILE A 136 -1.37 -1.63 -9.56
CA ILE A 136 -0.36 -0.59 -9.70
C ILE A 136 0.65 -1.04 -10.76
N ALA A 137 0.84 -0.20 -11.77
CA ALA A 137 1.79 -0.44 -12.83
C ALA A 137 3.18 0.14 -12.52
N ASP A 138 4.18 -0.30 -13.26
CA ASP A 138 5.50 0.30 -13.23
C ASP A 138 5.44 1.71 -13.84
N GLU A 139 6.01 2.72 -13.18
CA GLU A 139 6.05 4.10 -13.69
C GLU A 139 6.76 4.20 -15.04
N LYS A 140 7.76 3.34 -15.31
CA LYS A 140 8.55 3.32 -16.54
C LYS A 140 7.92 2.49 -17.66
N ASP A 141 7.11 1.47 -17.29
CA ASP A 141 6.41 0.61 -18.23
C ASP A 141 5.00 0.30 -17.70
N THR A 142 4.04 1.11 -18.09
CA THR A 142 2.65 1.01 -17.62
C THR A 142 1.94 -0.28 -18.03
N ASN A 143 2.51 -1.09 -18.94
CA ASN A 143 2.02 -2.42 -19.26
C ASN A 143 2.45 -3.47 -18.21
N LYS A 144 3.45 -3.17 -17.41
CA LYS A 144 3.97 -4.05 -16.37
C LYS A 144 3.27 -3.78 -15.04
N ILE A 145 2.46 -4.72 -14.57
CA ILE A 145 1.86 -4.64 -13.23
C ILE A 145 2.90 -5.10 -12.20
N ILE A 146 3.18 -4.23 -11.22
CA ILE A 146 4.15 -4.48 -10.15
C ILE A 146 3.47 -4.83 -8.82
N TYR A 147 2.30 -4.25 -8.55
CA TYR A 147 1.49 -4.57 -7.39
C TYR A 147 0.04 -4.82 -7.79
N GLY A 148 -0.64 -5.66 -7.02
CA GLY A 148 -2.03 -6.06 -7.23
C GLY A 148 -2.33 -7.35 -6.49
N ALA A 149 -3.43 -8.00 -6.88
CA ALA A 149 -3.87 -9.24 -6.28
C ALA A 149 -3.01 -10.45 -6.69
N LYS A 150 -3.06 -11.46 -5.83
CA LYS A 150 -2.52 -12.80 -6.14
C LYS A 150 -3.53 -13.89 -5.81
N TYR A 151 -3.34 -15.06 -6.42
CA TYR A 151 -4.14 -16.26 -6.16
C TYR A 151 -3.25 -17.51 -6.06
N HIS A 152 -3.78 -18.57 -5.44
CA HIS A 152 -3.19 -19.90 -5.48
C HIS A 152 -3.84 -20.77 -6.56
N LYS A 153 -3.06 -21.51 -7.33
CA LYS A 153 -3.59 -22.64 -8.08
C LYS A 153 -3.78 -23.83 -7.15
N LYS A 154 -4.98 -24.43 -7.13
CA LYS A 154 -5.33 -25.56 -6.26
C LYS A 154 -4.37 -26.76 -6.31
N ALA A 155 -3.61 -26.92 -7.39
CA ALA A 155 -2.66 -28.05 -7.57
C ALA A 155 -1.30 -27.84 -6.89
N PHE A 156 -0.93 -26.60 -6.48
CA PHE A 156 0.39 -26.28 -5.88
C PHE A 156 0.19 -25.25 -4.76
N LEU A 157 -0.04 -25.74 -3.55
CA LEU A 157 -0.33 -24.94 -2.36
C LEU A 157 0.78 -23.93 -1.96
N SER A 158 1.97 -24.05 -2.50
CA SER A 158 3.11 -23.19 -2.15
C SER A 158 3.38 -22.04 -3.12
N LYS A 159 2.72 -22.00 -4.30
CA LYS A 159 3.01 -21.00 -5.32
C LYS A 159 1.87 -20.03 -5.56
N THR A 160 2.13 -18.74 -5.34
CA THR A 160 1.22 -17.65 -5.68
C THR A 160 1.49 -17.12 -7.09
N TYR A 161 0.45 -16.66 -7.76
CA TYR A 161 0.53 -16.09 -9.11
C TYR A 161 -0.04 -14.68 -9.07
N ASN A 162 0.64 -13.73 -9.72
CA ASN A 162 0.12 -12.38 -9.89
C ASN A 162 -1.10 -12.40 -10.82
N MET A 163 -2.10 -11.64 -10.47
CA MET A 163 -3.26 -11.38 -11.32
C MET A 163 -2.98 -10.18 -12.22
N MET A 164 -3.63 -10.16 -13.38
CA MET A 164 -3.55 -9.07 -14.34
C MET A 164 -4.95 -8.47 -14.54
N PRO A 165 -5.08 -7.18 -14.86
CA PRO A 165 -6.35 -6.53 -15.18
C PRO A 165 -7.05 -7.26 -16.35
N LYS A 166 -8.38 -7.45 -16.25
CA LYS A 166 -9.20 -8.10 -17.31
C LYS A 166 -10.40 -7.26 -17.73
N ASN A 167 -10.42 -5.98 -17.46
CA ASN A 167 -11.58 -5.11 -17.67
C ASN A 167 -12.86 -5.59 -16.98
N MET A 168 -12.70 -6.40 -15.93
CA MET A 168 -13.76 -6.85 -15.01
C MET A 168 -13.13 -7.20 -13.66
N PRO A 169 -13.85 -7.04 -12.54
CA PRO A 169 -13.36 -7.49 -11.24
C PRO A 169 -13.15 -8.99 -11.22
N GLN A 170 -12.10 -9.42 -10.56
CA GLN A 170 -11.77 -10.83 -10.39
C GLN A 170 -11.74 -11.15 -8.90
N GLU A 171 -12.30 -12.27 -8.49
CA GLU A 171 -12.11 -12.77 -7.14
C GLU A 171 -10.64 -13.05 -6.87
N CYS A 172 -10.15 -12.62 -5.73
CA CYS A 172 -8.77 -12.83 -5.33
C CYS A 172 -8.69 -13.21 -3.84
N MET A 173 -7.57 -13.77 -3.43
CA MET A 173 -7.33 -14.18 -2.05
C MET A 173 -6.36 -13.24 -1.35
N PHE A 174 -5.28 -12.88 -2.02
CA PHE A 174 -4.22 -12.05 -1.48
C PHE A 174 -4.32 -10.64 -2.07
N THR A 175 -4.57 -9.70 -1.21
CA THR A 175 -4.70 -8.29 -1.54
C THR A 175 -3.35 -7.56 -1.43
N ASN A 176 -3.27 -6.35 -1.95
CA ASN A 176 -2.11 -5.49 -1.82
C ASN A 176 -2.54 -4.07 -1.45
N ALA A 177 -1.91 -3.50 -0.43
CA ALA A 177 -2.30 -2.22 0.14
C ALA A 177 -1.64 -1.00 -0.50
N ASN A 178 -1.12 -1.10 -1.73
CA ASN A 178 -0.78 0.10 -2.50
C ASN A 178 -2.03 0.90 -2.94
N PHE A 179 -3.17 0.20 -3.10
CA PHE A 179 -4.51 0.77 -3.24
C PHE A 179 -5.50 -0.30 -2.77
N LEU A 180 -5.81 -0.31 -1.48
CA LEU A 180 -6.72 -1.30 -0.89
C LEU A 180 -7.92 -0.60 -0.28
N VAL A 181 -9.06 -0.79 -0.89
CA VAL A 181 -10.35 -0.24 -0.43
C VAL A 181 -11.06 -1.27 0.44
N VAL A 182 -11.54 -0.84 1.58
CA VAL A 182 -12.31 -1.66 2.52
C VAL A 182 -13.64 -0.97 2.80
N ASP A 183 -14.73 -1.64 2.48
CA ASP A 183 -16.07 -1.19 2.85
C ASP A 183 -16.22 -1.16 4.37
N LYS A 184 -16.94 -0.16 4.90
CA LYS A 184 -17.15 -0.01 6.34
C LYS A 184 -17.69 -1.28 6.99
N HIS A 185 -18.65 -1.98 6.36
CA HIS A 185 -19.24 -3.19 6.92
C HIS A 185 -18.25 -4.35 7.08
N VAL A 186 -17.19 -4.38 6.27
CA VAL A 186 -16.08 -5.32 6.49
C VAL A 186 -15.36 -4.99 7.79
N VAL A 187 -15.10 -3.70 8.03
CA VAL A 187 -14.44 -3.24 9.28
C VAL A 187 -15.33 -3.49 10.50
N ASP A 188 -16.64 -3.31 10.37
CA ASP A 188 -17.61 -3.65 11.43
C ASP A 188 -17.48 -5.11 11.87
N GLU A 189 -17.25 -6.03 10.92
CA GLU A 189 -17.24 -7.48 11.17
C GLU A 189 -15.87 -8.01 11.60
N ILE A 190 -14.79 -7.60 10.91
CA ILE A 190 -13.46 -8.21 11.13
C ILE A 190 -12.42 -7.25 11.73
N GLY A 191 -12.80 -5.98 11.96
CA GLY A 191 -11.88 -4.97 12.50
C GLY A 191 -10.79 -4.55 11.49
N GLN A 192 -9.65 -4.12 12.02
CA GLN A 192 -8.49 -3.66 11.25
C GLN A 192 -7.44 -4.77 11.02
N LEU A 193 -6.24 -4.39 10.55
CA LEU A 193 -5.10 -5.29 10.35
C LEU A 193 -4.73 -6.03 11.66
N SER A 194 -4.44 -7.32 11.55
CA SER A 194 -4.04 -8.17 12.67
C SER A 194 -2.76 -7.67 13.35
N ILE A 195 -2.72 -7.73 14.68
CA ILE A 195 -1.55 -7.33 15.49
C ILE A 195 -0.35 -8.27 15.34
N GLY A 196 -0.55 -9.49 14.82
CA GLY A 196 0.52 -10.48 14.63
C GLY A 196 1.53 -10.11 13.55
N TYR A 197 1.23 -9.11 12.72
CA TYR A 197 2.11 -8.69 11.62
C TYR A 197 2.78 -7.35 11.96
N LYS A 198 4.10 -7.29 11.79
CA LYS A 198 4.87 -6.03 11.94
C LYS A 198 5.09 -5.32 10.60
N HIS A 199 5.35 -6.06 9.54
CA HIS A 199 5.72 -5.48 8.25
C HIS A 199 4.95 -6.09 7.08
N ARG A 200 5.19 -7.35 6.72
CA ARG A 200 4.66 -8.02 5.53
C ARG A 200 3.37 -8.78 5.83
N ASP A 201 2.63 -9.09 4.78
CA ASP A 201 1.53 -10.07 4.73
C ASP A 201 0.27 -9.70 5.56
N ALA A 202 0.26 -8.53 6.22
CA ALA A 202 -0.92 -8.08 6.95
C ALA A 202 -2.12 -7.77 6.03
N ASP A 203 -1.84 -7.25 4.83
CA ASP A 203 -2.83 -7.04 3.77
C ASP A 203 -3.32 -8.38 3.19
N TRP A 204 -2.46 -9.38 3.05
CA TRP A 204 -2.85 -10.73 2.65
C TRP A 204 -3.77 -11.39 3.68
N ASP A 205 -3.39 -11.32 4.96
CA ASP A 205 -4.21 -11.81 6.08
C ASP A 205 -5.59 -11.12 6.06
N TYR A 206 -5.62 -9.81 5.82
CA TYR A 206 -6.86 -9.06 5.78
C TYR A 206 -7.82 -9.57 4.70
N GLY A 207 -7.34 -9.79 3.49
CA GLY A 207 -8.12 -10.38 2.40
C GLY A 207 -8.67 -11.76 2.75
N ILE A 208 -7.82 -12.63 3.34
CA ILE A 208 -8.24 -13.98 3.78
C ILE A 208 -9.31 -13.91 4.88
N ARG A 209 -9.17 -13.02 5.87
CA ARG A 209 -10.16 -12.83 6.93
C ARG A 209 -11.49 -12.33 6.38
N ALA A 210 -11.46 -11.39 5.44
CA ALA A 210 -12.65 -10.89 4.76
C ALA A 210 -13.39 -12.00 4.00
N LEU A 211 -12.66 -12.85 3.24
CA LEU A 211 -13.23 -14.02 2.58
C LEU A 211 -13.87 -15.01 3.57
N LYS A 212 -13.20 -15.31 4.68
CA LYS A 212 -13.71 -16.20 5.74
C LYS A 212 -14.98 -15.66 6.39
N ALA A 213 -15.11 -14.34 6.52
CA ALA A 213 -16.31 -13.65 6.98
C ALA A 213 -17.40 -13.53 5.87
N GLY A 214 -17.14 -14.09 4.70
CA GLY A 214 -18.09 -14.14 3.58
C GLY A 214 -18.19 -12.85 2.77
N PHE A 215 -17.24 -11.94 2.87
CA PHE A 215 -17.21 -10.74 2.03
C PHE A 215 -16.52 -11.01 0.69
N PRO A 216 -16.96 -10.36 -0.41
CA PRO A 216 -16.24 -10.41 -1.67
C PRO A 216 -14.88 -9.69 -1.55
N VAL A 217 -13.83 -10.35 -2.03
CA VAL A 217 -12.49 -9.75 -2.17
C VAL A 217 -12.16 -9.75 -3.65
N LEU A 218 -12.04 -8.56 -4.23
CA LEU A 218 -12.03 -8.36 -5.67
C LEU A 218 -10.85 -7.50 -6.12
N THR A 219 -10.39 -7.71 -7.35
CA THR A 219 -9.54 -6.74 -8.03
C THR A 219 -10.38 -5.59 -8.59
N THR A 220 -9.77 -4.43 -8.85
CA THR A 220 -10.37 -3.40 -9.70
C THR A 220 -10.45 -3.88 -11.16
N TYR A 221 -11.19 -3.16 -12.03
CA TYR A 221 -11.27 -3.46 -13.47
C TYR A 221 -9.91 -3.21 -14.14
N GLY A 222 -9.28 -2.09 -13.81
CA GLY A 222 -8.05 -1.63 -14.41
C GLY A 222 -7.02 -1.14 -13.39
N VAL A 223 -6.02 -0.44 -13.89
CA VAL A 223 -4.92 0.13 -13.11
C VAL A 223 -5.40 1.36 -12.35
N CYS A 224 -5.07 1.45 -11.06
CA CYS A 224 -5.41 2.57 -10.18
C CYS A 224 -4.25 3.55 -9.98
N GLY A 225 -3.02 3.14 -10.24
CA GLY A 225 -1.85 3.98 -10.02
C GLY A 225 -0.58 3.40 -10.62
N VAL A 226 0.50 4.15 -10.44
CA VAL A 226 1.86 3.75 -10.81
C VAL A 226 2.79 3.89 -9.61
N SER A 227 3.88 3.12 -9.59
CA SER A 227 4.96 3.25 -8.61
C SER A 227 6.29 2.85 -9.25
N VAL A 228 7.39 3.25 -8.62
CA VAL A 228 8.72 2.80 -9.02
C VAL A 228 8.94 1.37 -8.54
N ASN A 229 9.41 0.51 -9.44
CA ASN A 229 9.77 -0.87 -9.07
C ASN A 229 11.14 -0.89 -8.36
N ASP A 230 11.16 -0.64 -7.05
CA ASP A 230 12.38 -0.67 -6.25
C ASP A 230 12.87 -2.12 -5.95
N HIS A 231 12.12 -3.16 -6.33
CA HIS A 231 12.52 -4.56 -6.09
C HIS A 231 13.75 -5.00 -6.87
N ASP A 232 14.01 -4.37 -8.02
CA ASP A 232 15.19 -4.69 -8.83
C ASP A 232 16.46 -4.04 -8.26
N SER A 233 16.37 -2.90 -7.55
CA SER A 233 17.49 -2.26 -6.88
C SER A 233 18.00 -3.08 -5.68
N TYR A 234 17.08 -3.60 -4.86
CA TYR A 234 17.45 -4.49 -3.73
C TYR A 234 18.12 -5.79 -4.18
N LYS A 235 17.73 -6.35 -5.33
CA LYS A 235 18.42 -7.53 -5.89
C LYS A 235 19.82 -7.19 -6.35
N GLN A 236 20.01 -6.06 -7.02
CA GLN A 236 21.33 -5.60 -7.48
C GLN A 236 22.26 -5.25 -6.32
N GLU A 237 21.73 -4.68 -5.22
CA GLU A 237 22.53 -4.42 -4.01
C GLU A 237 22.89 -5.72 -3.27
N ALA A 238 21.98 -6.68 -3.18
CA ALA A 238 22.24 -7.99 -2.60
C ALA A 238 23.26 -8.80 -3.42
N GLU A 239 23.22 -8.72 -4.76
CA GLU A 239 24.18 -9.36 -5.65
C GLU A 239 25.58 -8.68 -5.58
N LYS A 240 25.65 -7.35 -5.40
CA LYS A 240 26.90 -6.63 -5.19
C LYS A 240 27.50 -6.94 -3.81
N GLY A 241 26.71 -7.00 -2.75
CA GLY A 241 27.15 -7.38 -1.41
C GLY A 241 27.72 -8.79 -1.34
N SER A 242 27.13 -9.74 -2.09
CA SER A 242 27.65 -11.12 -2.15
C SER A 242 28.93 -11.27 -2.98
N GLN A 243 29.26 -10.33 -3.88
CA GLN A 243 30.53 -10.32 -4.63
C GLN A 243 31.68 -9.72 -3.82
N ASP A 244 31.41 -8.75 -2.93
CA ASP A 244 32.44 -8.19 -2.04
C ASP A 244 32.87 -9.17 -0.93
N GLU A 245 32.00 -10.04 -0.46
CA GLU A 245 32.34 -11.09 0.50
C GLU A 245 33.17 -12.25 -0.12
N SER A 246 33.23 -12.39 -1.43
CA SER A 246 34.01 -13.41 -2.12
C SER A 246 35.47 -13.03 -2.34
N GLN A 247 35.90 -11.79 -2.06
CA GLN A 247 37.27 -11.36 -2.01
C GLN A 247 37.78 -11.45 -0.55
N GLY A 248 38.13 -12.64 -0.12
CA GLY A 248 38.74 -12.89 1.17
C GLY A 248 40.06 -12.08 1.34
N PRO A 249 40.51 -11.85 2.60
CA PRO A 249 41.65 -10.99 2.87
C PRO A 249 42.91 -11.53 2.18
N GLN A 250 43.54 -10.64 1.41
CA GLN A 250 44.87 -10.93 0.82
C GLN A 250 45.84 -11.17 1.95
N THR A 251 46.40 -12.39 1.96
CA THR A 251 47.47 -12.80 2.88
C THR A 251 48.68 -11.87 2.72
N ILE A 252 48.94 -11.08 3.76
CA ILE A 252 50.18 -10.32 3.90
C ILE A 252 51.29 -11.35 4.12
N SER A 253 52.22 -11.50 3.15
CA SER A 253 53.42 -12.35 3.27
C SER A 253 54.32 -11.72 4.35
N GLU A 254 54.51 -12.43 5.47
CA GLU A 254 55.55 -12.14 6.47
C GLU A 254 56.94 -12.27 5.84
N GLN A 255 57.67 -11.18 5.73
CA GLN A 255 59.09 -11.17 5.49
C GLN A 255 59.80 -11.49 6.80
N ALA A 256 60.49 -12.60 6.86
CA ALA A 256 61.33 -12.99 7.98
C ALA A 256 62.53 -12.04 8.14
N PRO A 257 62.91 -11.65 9.39
CA PRO A 257 64.08 -10.81 9.61
C PRO A 257 65.40 -11.58 9.39
N ALA A 258 66.35 -10.94 8.70
CA ALA A 258 67.71 -11.43 8.46
C ALA A 258 68.47 -11.60 9.77
N ARG A 259 69.10 -12.74 9.96
CA ARG A 259 70.07 -13.00 11.04
C ARG A 259 71.34 -12.23 10.74
N ILE A 260 71.75 -11.41 11.71
CA ILE A 260 73.09 -10.80 11.76
C ILE A 260 74.02 -11.81 12.56
N SER A 261 75.10 -12.20 11.91
CA SER A 261 76.21 -12.93 12.52
C SER A 261 77.17 -12.01 13.31
#